data_134ee96d0c69424aea06bae4e69780cd
#
_entry.id   134ee96d0c69424aea06bae4e69780cd
#
_cell.length_a   1.000
_cell.length_b   1.000
_cell.length_c   1.000
_cell.angle_alpha   90.00
_cell.angle_beta   90.00
_cell.angle_gamma   90.00
#
_symmetry.space_group_name_H-M   'P 1'
#
loop_
_entity.id
_entity.type
_entity.pdbx_description
1 polymer ?
#
loop_
_entity_poly.entity_id
_entity_poly.type
_entity_poly.pdbx_seq_one_letter_code
_entity_poly.pdbx_strand_id
1 'polypeptide(L)'
;MNKKLSSINSLKTSIKFTQYSLFLLLIIFTGLITRFYFFPFEVPITSDALNYFWFSSDIYQIGKLPSDWSLGNNGWPIILSTVFFISDSKDIYSLMEIQKIFSVLISISTIIPVYFLCKKFVQRKFALIGASIIAFDPRLMINSFLGITDPLFLLLSVTSLVLFLHSNKKAVYLSFVIVGLSSLVRTEGM
;
A
#
# COMPACT_ATOMS: atom_id res chain seq x y z
N MET A 1 35.29 -19.31 27.44
CA MET A 1 35.47 -18.03 26.73
C MET A 1 34.55 -17.91 25.53
N ASN A 2 34.32 -18.95 24.71
CA ASN A 2 33.51 -18.91 23.50
C ASN A 2 32.00 -18.61 23.72
N LYS A 3 31.37 -19.10 24.80
CA LYS A 3 29.95 -18.87 25.09
C LYS A 3 29.61 -17.39 25.38
N LYS A 4 30.52 -16.66 26.02
CA LYS A 4 30.33 -15.24 26.34
C LYS A 4 30.48 -14.33 25.10
N LEU A 5 31.36 -14.71 24.18
CA LEU A 5 31.51 -14.01 22.89
C LEU A 5 30.30 -14.20 21.98
N SER A 6 29.71 -15.42 21.93
CA SER A 6 28.52 -15.68 21.15
C SER A 6 27.30 -14.93 21.67
N SER A 7 27.13 -14.79 22.99
CA SER A 7 26.05 -14.03 23.61
C SER A 7 26.17 -12.51 23.36
N ILE A 8 27.39 -11.97 23.39
CA ILE A 8 27.61 -10.55 23.08
C ILE A 8 27.34 -10.25 21.59
N ASN A 9 27.72 -11.15 20.70
CA ASN A 9 27.46 -11.00 19.27
C ASN A 9 25.94 -11.10 18.95
N SER A 10 25.23 -12.02 19.60
CA SER A 10 23.76 -12.12 19.43
C SER A 10 23.03 -10.89 19.96
N LEU A 11 23.46 -10.32 21.10
CA LEU A 11 22.91 -9.08 21.64
C LEU A 11 23.15 -7.89 20.70
N LYS A 12 24.38 -7.72 20.18
CA LYS A 12 24.69 -6.65 19.20
C LYS A 12 23.88 -6.77 17.92
N THR A 13 23.64 -7.99 17.45
CA THR A 13 22.82 -8.22 16.24
C THR A 13 21.35 -7.91 16.51
N SER A 14 20.83 -8.28 17.68
CA SER A 14 19.46 -7.97 18.11
C SER A 14 19.23 -6.47 18.26
N ILE A 15 20.14 -5.75 18.92
CA ILE A 15 20.08 -4.29 19.10
C ILE A 15 20.09 -3.58 17.73
N LYS A 16 20.98 -3.96 16.82
CA LYS A 16 21.02 -3.40 15.46
C LYS A 16 19.73 -3.68 14.67
N PHE A 17 19.17 -4.87 14.82
CA PHE A 17 17.89 -5.19 14.18
C PHE A 17 16.77 -4.27 14.67
N THR A 18 16.67 -4.06 15.98
CA THR A 18 15.69 -3.17 16.61
C THR A 18 15.85 -1.71 16.15
N GLN A 19 17.08 -1.22 16.01
CA GLN A 19 17.35 0.15 15.53
C GLN A 19 16.86 0.38 14.10
N TYR A 20 17.15 -0.51 13.15
CA TYR A 20 16.67 -0.36 11.76
C TYR A 20 15.14 -0.44 11.65
N SER A 21 14.50 -1.28 12.47
CA SER A 21 13.04 -1.34 12.54
C SER A 21 12.44 -0.06 13.10
N LEU A 22 13.08 0.55 14.10
CA LEU A 22 12.65 1.84 14.65
C LEU A 22 12.77 2.96 13.60
N PHE A 23 13.89 3.02 12.86
CA PHE A 23 14.05 3.99 11.78
C PHE A 23 13.02 3.80 10.67
N LEU A 24 12.70 2.56 10.30
CA LEU A 24 11.63 2.29 9.33
C LEU A 24 10.28 2.79 9.85
N LEU A 25 9.94 2.55 11.10
CA LEU A 25 8.72 3.06 11.73
C LEU A 25 8.69 4.60 11.74
N LEU A 26 9.81 5.26 12.02
CA LEU A 26 9.91 6.72 11.94
C LEU A 26 9.66 7.24 10.51
N ILE A 27 10.20 6.58 9.49
CA ILE A 27 9.96 6.95 8.08
C ILE A 27 8.47 6.80 7.74
N ILE A 28 7.84 5.69 8.14
CA ILE A 28 6.41 5.45 7.91
C ILE A 28 5.58 6.52 8.62
N PHE A 29 5.87 6.78 9.88
CA PHE A 29 5.12 7.76 10.69
C PHE A 29 5.27 9.18 10.16
N THR A 30 6.49 9.62 9.87
CA THR A 30 6.73 10.95 9.28
C THR A 30 6.12 11.06 7.88
N GLY A 31 6.21 10.01 7.06
CA GLY A 31 5.54 9.97 5.75
C GLY A 31 4.01 10.05 5.86
N LEU A 32 3.42 9.44 6.89
CA LEU A 32 1.99 9.54 7.18
C LEU A 32 1.61 10.96 7.61
N ILE A 33 2.34 11.55 8.56
CA ILE A 33 2.11 12.93 9.01
C ILE A 33 2.20 13.90 7.83
N THR A 34 3.23 13.76 6.99
CA THR A 34 3.40 14.63 5.81
C THR A 34 2.20 14.53 4.88
N ARG A 35 1.69 13.30 4.61
CA ARG A 35 0.50 13.14 3.76
C ARG A 35 -0.74 13.76 4.37
N PHE A 36 -0.99 13.59 5.67
CA PHE A 36 -2.14 14.22 6.33
C PHE A 36 -2.01 15.74 6.43
N TYR A 37 -0.80 16.27 6.56
CA TYR A 37 -0.57 17.72 6.54
C TYR A 37 -0.94 18.36 5.19
N PHE A 38 -0.64 17.70 4.08
CA PHE A 38 -0.97 18.15 2.73
C PHE A 38 -2.28 17.57 2.19
N PHE A 39 -3.03 16.82 3.01
CA PHE A 39 -4.25 16.16 2.55
C PHE A 39 -5.32 17.18 2.16
N PRO A 40 -5.89 17.07 0.95
CA PRO A 40 -6.89 18.00 0.46
C PRO A 40 -8.27 17.68 1.04
N PHE A 41 -8.46 17.96 2.34
CA PHE A 41 -9.79 17.90 2.95
C PHE A 41 -10.75 18.80 2.17
N GLU A 42 -12.02 18.47 2.15
CA GLU A 42 -13.11 19.23 1.50
C GLU A 42 -13.01 19.30 -0.05
N VAL A 43 -11.93 18.84 -0.66
CA VAL A 43 -11.82 18.76 -2.12
C VAL A 43 -12.43 17.45 -2.60
N PRO A 44 -13.49 17.46 -3.42
CA PRO A 44 -14.09 16.23 -3.94
C PRO A 44 -13.13 15.49 -4.87
N ILE A 45 -13.34 14.18 -5.00
CA ILE A 45 -12.63 13.36 -5.98
C ILE A 45 -13.08 13.71 -7.40
N THR A 46 -12.21 13.50 -8.38
CA THR A 46 -12.46 13.84 -9.79
C THR A 46 -12.03 12.74 -10.74
N SER A 47 -12.40 12.85 -12.01
CA SER A 47 -12.00 11.94 -13.11
C SER A 47 -12.21 10.46 -12.77
N ASP A 48 -11.18 9.64 -12.96
CA ASP A 48 -11.25 8.19 -12.78
C ASP A 48 -11.65 7.79 -11.35
N ALA A 49 -11.20 8.56 -10.34
CA ALA A 49 -11.57 8.31 -8.96
C ALA A 49 -13.08 8.35 -8.73
N LEU A 50 -13.78 9.23 -9.44
CA LEU A 50 -15.24 9.36 -9.38
C LEU A 50 -15.92 8.13 -9.99
N ASN A 51 -15.42 7.59 -11.10
CA ASN A 51 -15.93 6.36 -11.68
C ASN A 51 -15.79 5.17 -10.71
N TYR A 52 -14.62 5.03 -10.07
CA TYR A 52 -14.42 4.00 -9.06
C TYR A 52 -15.31 4.19 -7.84
N PHE A 53 -15.53 5.45 -7.44
CA PHE A 53 -16.43 5.79 -6.33
C PHE A 53 -17.86 5.33 -6.60
N TRP A 54 -18.44 5.71 -7.74
CA TRP A 54 -19.82 5.35 -8.07
C TRP A 54 -19.98 3.84 -8.20
N PHE A 55 -19.06 3.16 -8.86
CA PHE A 55 -19.11 1.70 -8.96
C PHE A 55 -19.02 1.01 -7.58
N SER A 56 -18.18 1.53 -6.68
CA SER A 56 -18.07 1.04 -5.29
C SER A 56 -19.34 1.31 -4.50
N SER A 57 -19.93 2.49 -4.68
CA SER A 57 -21.18 2.89 -4.05
C SER A 57 -22.35 2.01 -4.50
N ASP A 58 -22.43 1.70 -5.79
CA ASP A 58 -23.44 0.78 -6.32
C ASP A 58 -23.29 -0.61 -5.71
N ILE A 59 -22.06 -1.14 -5.64
CA ILE A 59 -21.81 -2.43 -4.95
C ILE A 59 -22.24 -2.35 -3.50
N TYR A 60 -21.90 -1.26 -2.79
CA TYR A 60 -22.26 -1.05 -1.40
C TYR A 60 -23.78 -1.03 -1.18
N GLN A 61 -24.54 -0.37 -2.07
CA GLN A 61 -26.00 -0.24 -1.95
C GLN A 61 -26.74 -1.49 -2.39
N ILE A 62 -26.32 -2.13 -3.48
CA ILE A 62 -27.02 -3.26 -4.11
C ILE A 62 -26.57 -4.61 -3.51
N GLY A 63 -25.36 -4.67 -2.95
CA GLY A 63 -24.73 -5.90 -2.44
C GLY A 63 -24.21 -6.85 -3.52
N LYS A 64 -24.18 -6.43 -4.79
CA LYS A 64 -23.67 -7.19 -5.94
C LYS A 64 -23.03 -6.27 -6.96
N LEU A 65 -22.29 -6.85 -7.92
CA LEU A 65 -21.71 -6.09 -9.03
C LEU A 65 -22.83 -5.46 -9.88
N PRO A 66 -22.72 -4.19 -10.27
CA PRO A 66 -23.64 -3.53 -11.18
C PRO A 66 -23.71 -4.29 -12.52
N SER A 67 -24.92 -4.43 -13.08
CA SER A 67 -25.16 -5.03 -14.39
C SER A 67 -25.31 -3.98 -15.50
N ASP A 68 -25.64 -2.76 -15.13
CA ASP A 68 -26.05 -1.70 -16.06
C ASP A 68 -24.88 -0.97 -16.67
N TRP A 69 -23.71 -1.07 -16.04
CA TRP A 69 -22.45 -0.54 -16.55
C TRP A 69 -21.26 -1.35 -16.04
N SER A 70 -20.13 -1.26 -16.74
CA SER A 70 -18.92 -2.02 -16.41
C SER A 70 -17.69 -1.12 -16.35
N LEU A 71 -16.80 -1.42 -15.41
CA LEU A 71 -15.44 -0.90 -15.40
C LEU A 71 -14.50 -1.99 -15.90
N GLY A 72 -13.47 -1.62 -16.66
CA GLY A 72 -12.47 -2.56 -17.16
C GLY A 72 -11.68 -3.26 -16.05
N ASN A 73 -11.52 -2.60 -14.89
CA ASN A 73 -10.76 -3.09 -13.75
C ASN A 73 -11.58 -2.91 -12.46
N ASN A 74 -12.11 -4.01 -11.94
CA ASN A 74 -13.02 -3.98 -10.80
C ASN A 74 -12.35 -4.22 -9.43
N GLY A 75 -11.05 -4.52 -9.40
CA GLY A 75 -10.34 -4.87 -8.16
C GLY A 75 -10.35 -3.76 -7.12
N TRP A 76 -10.07 -2.52 -7.54
CA TRP A 76 -10.12 -1.37 -6.64
C TRP A 76 -11.54 -1.09 -6.12
N PRO A 77 -12.58 -0.95 -6.96
CA PRO A 77 -13.95 -0.73 -6.49
C PRO A 77 -14.49 -1.81 -5.56
N ILE A 78 -14.16 -3.07 -5.77
CA ILE A 78 -14.60 -4.16 -4.89
C ILE A 78 -13.99 -4.02 -3.49
N ILE A 79 -12.70 -3.71 -3.40
CA ILE A 79 -12.05 -3.48 -2.10
C ILE A 79 -12.64 -2.25 -1.43
N LEU A 80 -12.84 -1.17 -2.18
CA LEU A 80 -13.38 0.08 -1.69
C LEU A 80 -14.82 -0.07 -1.20
N SER A 81 -15.67 -0.82 -1.89
CA SER A 81 -17.04 -1.11 -1.45
C SER A 81 -17.07 -1.82 -0.09
N THR A 82 -16.10 -2.71 0.17
CA THR A 82 -15.94 -3.35 1.47
C THR A 82 -15.59 -2.33 2.57
N VAL A 83 -14.75 -1.34 2.24
CA VAL A 83 -14.41 -0.25 3.18
C VAL A 83 -15.63 0.63 3.45
N PHE A 84 -16.44 0.93 2.43
CA PHE A 84 -17.70 1.67 2.58
C PHE A 84 -18.69 0.91 3.47
N PHE A 85 -18.79 -0.41 3.29
CA PHE A 85 -19.64 -1.25 4.12
C PHE A 85 -19.22 -1.23 5.61
N ILE A 86 -17.92 -1.24 5.89
CA ILE A 86 -17.39 -1.18 7.27
C ILE A 86 -17.63 0.21 7.88
N SER A 87 -17.56 1.29 7.08
CA SER A 87 -17.75 2.65 7.58
C SER A 87 -19.20 2.99 7.90
N ASP A 88 -20.15 2.28 7.28
CA ASP A 88 -21.62 2.49 7.39
C ASP A 88 -22.04 3.96 7.22
N SER A 89 -21.27 4.74 6.49
CA SER A 89 -21.58 6.14 6.23
C SER A 89 -22.57 6.25 5.06
N LYS A 90 -23.59 7.11 5.23
CA LYS A 90 -24.57 7.43 4.17
C LYS A 90 -24.28 8.75 3.47
N ASP A 91 -23.34 9.52 3.98
CA ASP A 91 -22.94 10.79 3.40
C ASP A 91 -21.93 10.60 2.28
N ILE A 92 -22.23 11.11 1.10
CA ILE A 92 -21.43 10.98 -0.11
C ILE A 92 -20.04 11.60 0.06
N TYR A 93 -19.96 12.78 0.69
CA TYR A 93 -18.69 13.47 0.89
C TYR A 93 -17.79 12.70 1.85
N SER A 94 -18.36 12.17 2.93
CA SER A 94 -17.63 11.30 3.87
C SER A 94 -17.10 10.04 3.19
N LEU A 95 -17.86 9.41 2.29
CA LEU A 95 -17.40 8.25 1.52
C LEU A 95 -16.27 8.62 0.55
N MET A 96 -16.31 9.79 -0.09
CA MET A 96 -15.22 10.29 -0.94
C MET A 96 -13.93 10.54 -0.12
N GLU A 97 -14.04 11.09 1.08
CA GLU A 97 -12.90 11.27 1.97
C GLU A 97 -12.32 9.92 2.42
N ILE A 98 -13.18 8.96 2.77
CA ILE A 98 -12.78 7.59 3.11
C ILE A 98 -11.99 6.95 1.97
N GLN A 99 -12.42 7.10 0.72
CA GLN A 99 -11.69 6.61 -0.45
C GLN A 99 -10.27 7.21 -0.53
N LYS A 100 -10.12 8.52 -0.37
CA LYS A 100 -8.82 9.20 -0.36
C LYS A 100 -7.94 8.73 0.80
N ILE A 101 -8.49 8.71 2.02
CA ILE A 101 -7.76 8.27 3.22
C ILE A 101 -7.29 6.81 3.06
N PHE A 102 -8.15 5.94 2.56
CA PHE A 102 -7.81 4.53 2.32
C PHE A 102 -6.67 4.41 1.29
N SER A 103 -6.72 5.19 0.21
CA SER A 103 -5.64 5.28 -0.78
C SER A 103 -4.31 5.74 -0.16
N VAL A 104 -4.33 6.74 0.74
CA VAL A 104 -3.15 7.19 1.51
C VAL A 104 -2.59 6.06 2.37
N LEU A 105 -3.42 5.33 3.09
CA LEU A 105 -2.98 4.22 3.94
C LEU A 105 -2.33 3.10 3.13
N ILE A 106 -2.85 2.78 1.95
CA ILE A 106 -2.24 1.82 1.01
C ILE A 106 -0.89 2.33 0.52
N SER A 107 -0.81 3.60 0.13
CA SER A 107 0.44 4.22 -0.33
C SER A 107 1.54 4.18 0.74
N ILE A 108 1.21 4.48 1.99
CA ILE A 108 2.14 4.36 3.13
C ILE A 108 2.56 2.91 3.37
N SER A 109 1.63 1.97 3.25
CA SER A 109 1.91 0.54 3.43
C SER A 109 2.95 0.02 2.43
N THR A 110 3.06 0.65 1.25
CA THR A 110 4.04 0.30 0.21
C THR A 110 5.50 0.52 0.65
N ILE A 111 5.75 1.39 1.62
CA ILE A 111 7.09 1.63 2.16
C ILE A 111 7.71 0.35 2.72
N ILE A 112 6.89 -0.52 3.33
CA ILE A 112 7.34 -1.77 3.95
C ILE A 112 7.92 -2.74 2.90
N PRO A 113 7.17 -3.17 1.86
CA PRO A 113 7.73 -4.06 0.86
C PRO A 113 8.87 -3.42 0.07
N VAL A 114 8.88 -2.10 -0.17
CA VAL A 114 10.03 -1.41 -0.78
C VAL A 114 11.29 -1.55 0.07
N TYR A 115 11.20 -1.34 1.38
CA TYR A 115 12.34 -1.58 2.27
C TYR A 115 12.85 -3.01 2.17
N PHE A 116 11.96 -4.01 2.18
CA PHE A 116 12.34 -5.42 2.07
C PHE A 116 12.92 -5.75 0.69
N LEU A 117 12.41 -5.14 -0.38
CA LEU A 117 12.96 -5.29 -1.73
C LEU A 117 14.38 -4.73 -1.81
N CYS A 118 14.59 -3.48 -1.38
CA CYS A 118 15.91 -2.86 -1.35
C CYS A 118 16.91 -3.68 -0.51
N LYS A 119 16.47 -4.23 0.62
CA LYS A 119 17.32 -5.06 1.50
C LYS A 119 17.80 -6.35 0.83
N LYS A 120 17.21 -6.78 -0.29
CA LYS A 120 17.71 -7.92 -1.07
C LYS A 120 19.00 -7.59 -1.82
N PHE A 121 19.19 -6.33 -2.19
CA PHE A 121 20.28 -5.89 -3.07
C PHE A 121 21.33 -5.06 -2.32
N VAL A 122 20.95 -4.37 -1.25
CA VAL A 122 21.83 -3.47 -0.51
C VAL A 122 21.77 -3.70 1.00
N GLN A 123 22.74 -3.12 1.71
CA GLN A 123 22.77 -3.17 3.17
C GLN A 123 21.55 -2.44 3.77
N ARG A 124 21.11 -2.85 4.97
CA ARG A 124 19.93 -2.31 5.68
C ARG A 124 19.88 -0.79 5.77
N LYS A 125 21.04 -0.12 5.98
CA LYS A 125 21.14 1.33 6.04
C LYS A 125 20.76 2.01 4.70
N PHE A 126 21.16 1.44 3.58
CA PHE A 126 20.82 1.95 2.26
C PHE A 126 19.39 1.58 1.87
N ALA A 127 18.86 0.46 2.35
CA ALA A 127 17.46 0.12 2.15
C ALA A 127 16.49 1.13 2.82
N LEU A 128 16.90 1.75 3.94
CA LEU A 128 16.12 2.85 4.54
C LEU A 128 16.08 4.09 3.63
N ILE A 129 17.14 4.37 2.88
CA ILE A 129 17.13 5.47 1.89
C ILE A 129 16.09 5.19 0.80
N GLY A 130 16.04 3.96 0.26
CA GLY A 130 15.00 3.58 -0.70
C GLY A 130 13.59 3.71 -0.14
N ALA A 131 13.37 3.29 1.11
CA ALA A 131 12.11 3.48 1.81
C ALA A 131 11.75 4.96 1.99
N SER A 132 12.73 5.82 2.32
CA SER A 132 12.53 7.27 2.47
C SER A 132 12.17 7.93 1.14
N ILE A 133 12.80 7.54 0.04
CA ILE A 133 12.46 8.07 -1.29
C ILE A 133 10.98 7.84 -1.59
N ILE A 134 10.48 6.61 -1.41
CA ILE A 134 9.05 6.29 -1.63
C ILE A 134 8.14 7.04 -0.63
N ALA A 135 8.58 7.18 0.62
CA ALA A 135 7.80 7.87 1.65
C ALA A 135 7.54 9.35 1.31
N PHE A 136 8.53 10.01 0.72
CA PHE A 136 8.52 11.47 0.47
C PHE A 136 8.49 11.85 -1.01
N ASP A 137 8.30 10.88 -1.91
CA ASP A 137 8.14 11.19 -3.33
C ASP A 137 6.86 11.99 -3.56
N PRO A 138 6.96 13.23 -4.13
CA PRO A 138 5.81 14.11 -4.29
C PRO A 138 4.74 13.54 -5.22
N ARG A 139 5.15 12.79 -6.26
CA ARG A 139 4.23 12.21 -7.24
C ARG A 139 3.42 11.08 -6.62
N LEU A 140 4.07 10.19 -5.85
CA LEU A 140 3.37 9.13 -5.13
C LEU A 140 2.45 9.69 -4.05
N MET A 141 2.85 10.78 -3.41
CA MET A 141 2.04 11.48 -2.43
C MET A 141 0.77 12.07 -3.07
N ILE A 142 0.90 12.82 -4.17
CA ILE A 142 -0.22 13.40 -4.90
C ILE A 142 -1.17 12.29 -5.41
N ASN A 143 -0.63 11.23 -6.02
CA ASN A 143 -1.45 10.11 -6.50
C ASN A 143 -2.24 9.43 -5.37
N SER A 144 -1.70 9.39 -4.16
CA SER A 144 -2.42 8.83 -3.01
C SER A 144 -3.62 9.68 -2.58
N PHE A 145 -3.62 10.99 -2.84
CA PHE A 145 -4.73 11.90 -2.51
C PHE A 145 -5.89 11.80 -3.51
N LEU A 146 -5.63 11.29 -4.70
CA LEU A 146 -6.65 11.18 -5.74
C LEU A 146 -7.67 10.04 -5.49
N GLY A 147 -7.35 9.07 -4.64
CA GLY A 147 -8.23 7.93 -4.39
C GLY A 147 -8.34 6.94 -5.57
N ILE A 148 -7.29 6.84 -6.39
CA ILE A 148 -7.20 6.00 -7.59
C ILE A 148 -6.51 4.66 -7.34
N THR A 149 -6.40 3.84 -8.37
CA THR A 149 -5.83 2.48 -8.34
C THR A 149 -4.32 2.41 -8.13
N ASP A 150 -3.58 3.50 -8.43
CA ASP A 150 -2.11 3.52 -8.45
C ASP A 150 -1.46 3.05 -7.13
N PRO A 151 -1.87 3.50 -5.94
CA PRO A 151 -1.28 3.05 -4.69
C PRO A 151 -1.43 1.55 -4.45
N LEU A 152 -2.62 0.99 -4.76
CA LEU A 152 -2.87 -0.44 -4.59
C LEU A 152 -2.06 -1.26 -5.60
N PHE A 153 -2.02 -0.84 -6.85
CA PHE A 153 -1.24 -1.51 -7.89
C PHE A 153 0.25 -1.53 -7.53
N LEU A 154 0.80 -0.41 -7.06
CA LEU A 154 2.20 -0.32 -6.63
C LEU A 154 2.48 -1.22 -5.43
N LEU A 155 1.60 -1.24 -4.42
CA LEU A 155 1.71 -2.12 -3.26
C LEU A 155 1.76 -3.59 -3.66
N LEU A 156 0.83 -4.04 -4.51
CA LEU A 156 0.74 -5.41 -4.98
C LEU A 156 1.97 -5.78 -5.81
N SER A 157 2.38 -4.92 -6.75
CA SER A 157 3.53 -5.14 -7.63
C SER A 157 4.83 -5.30 -6.82
N VAL A 158 5.12 -4.39 -5.91
CA VAL A 158 6.34 -4.47 -5.09
C VAL A 158 6.29 -5.66 -4.14
N THR A 159 5.12 -5.95 -3.55
CA THR A 159 4.96 -7.11 -2.67
C THR A 159 5.18 -8.42 -3.44
N SER A 160 4.67 -8.53 -4.64
CA SER A 160 4.90 -9.70 -5.48
C SER A 160 6.38 -9.91 -5.79
N LEU A 161 7.13 -8.84 -6.11
CA LEU A 161 8.57 -8.92 -6.33
C LEU A 161 9.35 -9.38 -5.09
N VAL A 162 8.99 -8.86 -3.91
CA VAL A 162 9.61 -9.30 -2.64
C VAL A 162 9.40 -10.78 -2.40
N LEU A 163 8.19 -11.28 -2.66
CA LEU A 163 7.83 -12.69 -2.49
C LEU A 163 8.48 -13.58 -3.56
N PHE A 164 8.54 -13.12 -4.80
CA PHE A 164 9.20 -13.83 -5.89
C PHE A 164 10.69 -14.05 -5.60
N LEU A 165 11.37 -13.05 -5.05
CA LEU A 165 12.78 -13.12 -4.64
C LEU A 165 13.00 -13.85 -3.31
N HIS A 166 11.97 -14.50 -2.76
CA HIS A 166 12.11 -15.24 -1.52
C HIS A 166 12.57 -16.68 -1.79
N SER A 167 13.40 -17.24 -0.89
CA SER A 167 13.90 -18.63 -1.02
C SER A 167 12.85 -19.71 -0.82
N ASN A 168 11.72 -19.39 -0.18
CA ASN A 168 10.64 -20.34 0.10
C ASN A 168 9.71 -20.46 -1.11
N LYS A 169 9.54 -21.69 -1.63
CA LYS A 169 8.63 -22.00 -2.76
C LYS A 169 7.20 -21.52 -2.55
N LYS A 170 6.66 -21.59 -1.32
CA LYS A 170 5.30 -21.10 -1.02
C LYS A 170 5.18 -19.59 -1.23
N ALA A 171 6.21 -18.82 -0.87
CA ALA A 171 6.25 -17.38 -1.13
C ALA A 171 6.29 -17.07 -2.62
N VAL A 172 7.05 -17.84 -3.40
CA VAL A 172 7.08 -17.71 -4.87
C VAL A 172 5.72 -18.01 -5.48
N TYR A 173 5.02 -19.08 -5.07
CA TYR A 173 3.65 -19.32 -5.56
C TYR A 173 2.70 -18.18 -5.19
N LEU A 174 2.79 -17.65 -3.96
CA LEU A 174 1.97 -16.51 -3.54
C LEU A 174 2.26 -15.25 -4.37
N SER A 175 3.49 -15.06 -4.85
CA SER A 175 3.81 -13.92 -5.71
C SER A 175 3.01 -13.94 -7.02
N PHE A 176 2.81 -15.08 -7.64
CA PHE A 176 1.97 -15.20 -8.85
C PHE A 176 0.50 -14.91 -8.57
N VAL A 177 -0.02 -15.32 -7.40
CA VAL A 177 -1.39 -14.96 -6.99
C VAL A 177 -1.53 -13.45 -6.86
N ILE A 178 -0.55 -12.78 -6.22
CA ILE A 178 -0.58 -11.32 -6.05
C ILE A 178 -0.44 -10.58 -7.39
N VAL A 179 0.38 -11.07 -8.32
CA VAL A 179 0.44 -10.53 -9.69
C VAL A 179 -0.92 -10.68 -10.37
N GLY A 180 -1.56 -11.85 -10.28
CA GLY A 180 -2.92 -12.03 -10.82
C GLY A 180 -3.94 -11.07 -10.20
N LEU A 181 -3.85 -10.79 -8.90
CA LEU A 181 -4.70 -9.79 -8.25
C LEU A 181 -4.39 -8.36 -8.73
N SER A 182 -3.11 -8.04 -9.03
CA SER A 182 -2.76 -6.72 -9.54
C SER A 182 -3.35 -6.44 -10.93
N SER A 183 -3.55 -7.47 -11.76
CA SER A 183 -4.21 -7.33 -13.07
C SER A 183 -5.71 -6.99 -12.96
N LEU A 184 -6.35 -7.37 -11.85
CA LEU A 184 -7.73 -6.94 -11.57
C LEU A 184 -7.82 -5.47 -11.15
N VAL A 185 -6.71 -4.89 -10.70
CA VAL A 185 -6.63 -3.48 -10.29
C VAL A 185 -6.29 -2.59 -11.48
N ARG A 186 -5.37 -3.04 -12.35
CA ARG A 186 -4.95 -2.32 -13.57
C ARG A 186 -4.57 -3.30 -14.66
N THR A 187 -4.89 -2.95 -15.92
CA THR A 187 -4.54 -3.75 -17.09
C THR A 187 -3.03 -3.89 -17.29
N GLU A 188 -2.23 -2.93 -16.83
CA GLU A 188 -0.77 -2.98 -16.85
C GLU A 188 -0.20 -4.08 -15.94
N GLY A 189 -1.03 -4.73 -15.12
CA GLY A 189 -0.67 -5.91 -14.32
C GLY A 189 -0.60 -7.23 -15.11
N MET A 190 -0.99 -7.20 -16.40
CA MET A 190 -0.95 -8.39 -17.28
C MET A 190 0.47 -8.54 -17.92
#